data_7e8ff9b2a7d6d0031763e912ca28ebc4
#
_entry.id   7e8ff9b2a7d6d0031763e912ca28ebc4
#
_cell.length_a   1.000
_cell.length_b   1.000
_cell.length_c   1.000
_cell.angle_alpha   90.00
_cell.angle_beta   90.00
_cell.angle_gamma   90.00
#
_symmetry.space_group_name_H-M   'P 1'
#
loop_
_entity.id
_entity.type
_entity.pdbx_description
1 polymer ?
#
loop_
_entity_poly.entity_id
_entity_poly.type
_entity_poly.pdbx_seq_one_letter_code
_entity_poly.pdbx_strand_id
1 'polypeptide(L)'
;MHMIKTKRIYLRRFTIDEADLLFQLDGDADVMKYITLGIPRTMDEVIEKSMPRILKSYQDKTDFGIFAAYLINSDEYIGWFQFEKDKEFEDSIEIGWRLKKQYWGNGYATEVATILCDLGIKMGKTIVARAMIENLASIRVMEKAGLKFEKEFWGDYDPHSGSPDVLYKR
;
A
#
# COMPACT_ATOMS: atom_id res chain seq x y z
N MET A 1 8.33 -16.58 -8.06
CA MET A 1 7.92 -15.17 -7.93
C MET A 1 9.04 -14.29 -8.44
N HIS A 2 8.77 -13.49 -9.46
CA HIS A 2 9.74 -12.51 -9.91
C HIS A 2 9.75 -11.35 -8.90
N MET A 3 10.93 -11.06 -8.34
CA MET A 3 11.12 -9.90 -7.47
C MET A 3 10.82 -8.63 -8.28
N ILE A 4 9.85 -7.83 -7.84
CA ILE A 4 9.55 -6.55 -8.49
C ILE A 4 10.70 -5.60 -8.16
N LYS A 5 11.35 -5.09 -9.19
CA LYS A 5 12.44 -4.09 -9.06
C LYS A 5 12.10 -2.85 -9.88
N THR A 6 12.38 -1.70 -9.30
CA THR A 6 12.37 -0.40 -9.95
C THR A 6 13.82 0.11 -10.09
N LYS A 7 13.99 1.38 -10.41
CA LYS A 7 15.34 2.00 -10.47
C LYS A 7 16.03 2.05 -9.10
N ARG A 8 15.26 2.29 -8.01
CA ARG A 8 15.81 2.55 -6.67
C ARG A 8 15.30 1.58 -5.61
N ILE A 9 14.26 0.79 -5.89
CA ILE A 9 13.53 -0.01 -4.90
C ILE A 9 13.39 -1.43 -5.40
N TYR A 10 13.50 -2.40 -4.49
CA TYR A 10 13.04 -3.75 -4.73
C TYR A 10 11.96 -4.16 -3.72
N LEU A 11 11.06 -5.03 -4.15
CA LEU A 11 9.96 -5.56 -3.33
C LEU A 11 10.18 -7.05 -3.11
N ARG A 12 9.96 -7.52 -1.86
CA ARG A 12 9.92 -8.92 -1.50
C ARG A 12 8.79 -9.23 -0.53
N ARG A 13 8.44 -10.47 -0.39
CA ARG A 13 7.47 -10.89 0.64
C ARG A 13 8.04 -10.69 2.03
N PHE A 14 7.16 -10.39 2.99
CA PHE A 14 7.48 -10.47 4.40
C PHE A 14 7.65 -11.91 4.83
N THR A 15 8.45 -12.14 5.86
CA THR A 15 8.53 -13.38 6.62
C THR A 15 7.77 -13.26 7.93
N ILE A 16 7.46 -14.38 8.58
CA ILE A 16 6.70 -14.39 9.83
C ILE A 16 7.41 -13.64 10.97
N ASP A 17 8.73 -13.59 10.93
CA ASP A 17 9.56 -13.00 11.99
C ASP A 17 9.78 -11.49 11.83
N GLU A 18 9.10 -10.84 10.85
CA GLU A 18 9.32 -9.43 10.52
C GLU A 18 8.21 -8.50 11.02
N ALA A 19 7.56 -8.84 12.11
CA ALA A 19 6.53 -7.99 12.72
C ALA A 19 7.07 -6.61 13.14
N ASP A 20 8.34 -6.53 13.53
CA ASP A 20 9.02 -5.28 13.88
C ASP A 20 9.12 -4.30 12.70
N LEU A 21 9.25 -4.79 11.47
CA LEU A 21 9.22 -3.95 10.26
C LEU A 21 7.85 -3.29 10.06
N LEU A 22 6.77 -4.03 10.31
CA LEU A 22 5.42 -3.47 10.26
C LEU A 22 5.19 -2.49 11.41
N PHE A 23 5.71 -2.77 12.59
CA PHE A 23 5.57 -1.91 13.75
C PHE A 23 6.26 -0.55 13.54
N GLN A 24 7.35 -0.49 12.78
CA GLN A 24 7.99 0.78 12.39
C GLN A 24 7.06 1.70 11.59
N LEU A 25 5.99 1.18 10.99
CA LEU A 25 4.96 1.94 10.28
C LEU A 25 3.72 2.13 11.17
N ASP A 26 3.16 1.02 11.62
CA ASP A 26 1.88 0.98 12.32
C ASP A 26 1.97 1.59 13.73
N GLY A 27 3.15 1.69 14.30
CA GLY A 27 3.45 2.36 15.57
C GLY A 27 3.72 3.87 15.44
N ASP A 28 3.74 4.42 14.23
CA ASP A 28 3.96 5.85 13.97
C ASP A 28 2.63 6.56 13.71
N ALA A 29 2.27 7.52 14.60
CA ALA A 29 1.01 8.27 14.51
C ALA A 29 0.88 9.08 13.20
N ASP A 30 1.98 9.63 12.68
CA ASP A 30 1.95 10.37 11.42
C ASP A 30 1.68 9.46 10.23
N VAL A 31 2.28 8.27 10.23
CA VAL A 31 2.05 7.24 9.21
C VAL A 31 0.60 6.74 9.26
N MET A 32 0.06 6.60 10.47
CA MET A 32 -1.29 6.10 10.72
C MET A 32 -2.38 7.18 10.62
N LYS A 33 -2.02 8.43 10.35
CA LYS A 33 -2.95 9.58 10.34
C LYS A 33 -4.22 9.34 9.51
N TYR A 34 -4.10 8.78 8.32
CA TYR A 34 -5.22 8.53 7.40
C TYR A 34 -5.68 7.06 7.39
N ILE A 35 -5.31 6.28 8.40
CA ILE A 35 -5.64 4.85 8.50
C ILE A 35 -6.42 4.56 9.78
N THR A 36 -5.95 5.06 10.91
CA THR A 36 -6.56 4.92 12.23
C THR A 36 -6.77 6.27 12.92
N LEU A 37 -6.85 7.36 12.14
CA LEU A 37 -6.90 8.74 12.63
C LEU A 37 -5.72 9.10 13.54
N GLY A 38 -4.55 8.55 13.22
CA GLY A 38 -3.32 8.79 13.97
C GLY A 38 -3.18 7.99 15.28
N ILE A 39 -4.03 6.99 15.50
CA ILE A 39 -3.89 6.07 16.64
C ILE A 39 -2.88 4.99 16.26
N PRO A 40 -1.68 4.96 16.88
CA PRO A 40 -0.70 3.92 16.60
C PRO A 40 -1.19 2.54 17.05
N ARG A 41 -0.77 1.50 16.34
CA ARG A 41 -0.97 0.12 16.79
C ARG A 41 0.11 -0.28 17.77
N THR A 42 -0.26 -1.14 18.71
CA THR A 42 0.71 -1.82 19.58
C THR A 42 1.42 -2.95 18.82
N MET A 43 2.54 -3.43 19.35
CA MET A 43 3.23 -4.60 18.77
C MET A 43 2.33 -5.84 18.78
N ASP A 44 1.54 -6.06 19.84
CA ASP A 44 0.59 -7.17 19.91
C ASP A 44 -0.46 -7.11 18.80
N GLU A 45 -1.00 -5.91 18.51
CA GLU A 45 -1.93 -5.74 17.40
C GLU A 45 -1.27 -5.98 16.02
N VAL A 46 0.00 -5.63 15.86
CA VAL A 46 0.75 -5.93 14.65
C VAL A 46 0.91 -7.44 14.48
N ILE A 47 1.29 -8.15 15.54
CA ILE A 47 1.47 -9.61 15.54
C ILE A 47 0.13 -10.33 15.30
N GLU A 48 -0.94 -9.88 15.95
CA GLU A 48 -2.24 -10.59 15.93
C GLU A 48 -3.11 -10.24 14.72
N LYS A 49 -2.93 -9.05 14.12
CA LYS A 49 -3.80 -8.55 13.04
C LYS A 49 -3.05 -8.26 11.74
N SER A 50 -1.99 -7.43 11.79
CA SER A 50 -1.32 -6.96 10.57
C SER A 50 -0.52 -8.06 9.89
N MET A 51 0.33 -8.77 10.62
CA MET A 51 1.17 -9.84 10.07
C MET A 51 0.34 -11.01 9.51
N PRO A 52 -0.67 -11.55 10.22
CA PRO A 52 -1.52 -12.62 9.67
C PRO A 52 -2.24 -12.21 8.39
N ARG A 53 -2.73 -10.96 8.28
CA ARG A 53 -3.35 -10.46 7.06
C ARG A 53 -2.37 -10.48 5.88
N ILE A 54 -1.14 -10.03 6.10
CA ILE A 54 -0.09 -10.01 5.07
C ILE A 54 0.27 -11.44 4.64
N LEU A 55 0.53 -12.34 5.59
CA LEU A 55 0.90 -13.72 5.28
C LEU A 55 -0.22 -14.47 4.57
N LYS A 56 -1.49 -14.16 4.90
CA LYS A 56 -2.65 -14.72 4.22
C LYS A 56 -2.69 -14.31 2.74
N SER A 57 -2.24 -13.11 2.39
CA SER A 57 -2.21 -12.63 1.00
C SER A 57 -1.30 -13.47 0.09
N TYR A 58 -0.44 -14.32 0.66
CA TYR A 58 0.50 -15.17 -0.08
C TYR A 58 0.01 -16.61 -0.29
N GLN A 59 -1.14 -17.00 0.30
CA GLN A 59 -1.58 -18.41 0.32
C GLN A 59 -1.87 -18.97 -1.07
N ASP A 60 -2.37 -18.15 -1.98
CA ASP A 60 -2.73 -18.59 -3.33
C ASP A 60 -1.52 -18.77 -4.28
N LYS A 61 -0.29 -18.63 -3.78
CA LYS A 61 0.97 -18.73 -4.54
C LYS A 61 0.97 -17.89 -5.83
N THR A 62 0.19 -16.82 -5.85
CA THR A 62 0.10 -15.86 -6.96
C THR A 62 1.18 -14.78 -6.85
N ASP A 63 1.28 -13.93 -7.86
CA ASP A 63 2.14 -12.73 -7.80
C ASP A 63 1.51 -11.57 -7.02
N PHE A 64 0.36 -11.80 -6.39
CA PHE A 64 -0.35 -10.84 -5.55
C PHE A 64 0.11 -10.87 -4.09
N GLY A 65 -0.11 -9.76 -3.40
CA GLY A 65 0.14 -9.64 -1.95
C GLY A 65 0.60 -8.25 -1.53
N ILE A 66 1.05 -8.18 -0.28
CA ILE A 66 1.67 -6.99 0.32
C ILE A 66 3.16 -7.26 0.46
N PHE A 67 3.99 -6.40 -0.12
CA PHE A 67 5.42 -6.61 -0.26
C PHE A 67 6.21 -5.57 0.54
N ALA A 68 7.19 -6.03 1.30
CA ALA A 68 8.18 -5.17 1.93
C ALA A 68 9.06 -4.51 0.86
N ALA A 69 9.29 -3.20 1.01
CA ALA A 69 10.04 -2.38 0.09
C ALA A 69 11.38 -1.96 0.68
N TYR A 70 12.43 -2.10 -0.09
CA TYR A 70 13.80 -1.80 0.30
C TYR A 70 14.49 -0.93 -0.76
N LEU A 71 15.36 -0.03 -0.30
CA LEU A 71 16.27 0.69 -1.18
C LEU A 71 17.36 -0.24 -1.72
N ILE A 72 17.60 -0.23 -3.04
CA ILE A 72 18.61 -1.09 -3.69
C ILE A 72 20.02 -0.79 -3.18
N ASN A 73 20.34 0.47 -2.94
CA ASN A 73 21.71 0.89 -2.62
C ASN A 73 22.11 0.68 -1.16
N SER A 74 21.16 0.70 -0.22
CA SER A 74 21.44 0.61 1.21
C SER A 74 20.82 -0.59 1.91
N ASP A 75 19.94 -1.32 1.21
CA ASP A 75 19.14 -2.41 1.77
C ASP A 75 18.25 -1.97 2.95
N GLU A 76 17.94 -0.67 3.03
CA GLU A 76 17.07 -0.12 4.06
C GLU A 76 15.61 -0.39 3.77
N TYR A 77 14.88 -0.90 4.74
CA TYR A 77 13.43 -1.04 4.71
C TYR A 77 12.75 0.33 4.76
N ILE A 78 11.96 0.63 3.76
CA ILE A 78 11.28 1.93 3.63
C ILE A 78 9.77 1.88 3.86
N GLY A 79 9.18 0.68 3.86
CA GLY A 79 7.74 0.49 3.98
C GLY A 79 7.25 -0.69 3.16
N TRP A 80 5.97 -0.66 2.75
CA TRP A 80 5.39 -1.73 1.96
C TRP A 80 4.51 -1.21 0.82
N PHE A 81 4.28 -2.08 -0.17
CA PHE A 81 3.34 -1.88 -1.27
C PHE A 81 2.38 -3.06 -1.38
N GLN A 82 1.12 -2.76 -1.67
CA GLN A 82 0.05 -3.72 -1.95
C GLN A 82 -0.14 -3.85 -3.45
N PHE A 83 -0.31 -5.09 -3.91
CA PHE A 83 -0.72 -5.46 -5.25
C PHE A 83 -1.62 -6.68 -5.12
N GLU A 84 -2.92 -6.48 -4.92
CA GLU A 84 -3.87 -7.52 -4.60
C GLU A 84 -5.10 -7.44 -5.51
N LYS A 85 -5.80 -8.56 -5.69
CA LYS A 85 -7.11 -8.54 -6.34
C LYS A 85 -8.05 -7.63 -5.55
N ASP A 86 -8.74 -6.75 -6.26
CA ASP A 86 -9.73 -5.90 -5.62
C ASP A 86 -10.91 -6.73 -5.11
N LYS A 87 -11.47 -6.32 -3.96
CA LYS A 87 -12.59 -7.05 -3.33
C LYS A 87 -13.96 -6.64 -3.86
N GLU A 88 -14.05 -5.41 -4.38
CA GLU A 88 -15.31 -4.82 -4.85
C GLU A 88 -15.49 -5.00 -6.36
N PHE A 89 -14.39 -4.85 -7.11
CA PHE A 89 -14.43 -4.89 -8.58
C PHE A 89 -13.74 -6.16 -9.10
N GLU A 90 -14.53 -7.06 -9.67
CA GLU A 90 -14.03 -8.23 -10.40
C GLU A 90 -13.08 -7.77 -11.51
N ASP A 91 -12.02 -8.53 -11.76
CA ASP A 91 -10.99 -8.21 -12.75
C ASP A 91 -10.17 -6.94 -12.49
N SER A 92 -10.25 -6.40 -11.29
CA SER A 92 -9.43 -5.27 -10.86
C SER A 92 -8.34 -5.67 -9.85
N ILE A 93 -7.27 -4.88 -9.84
CA ILE A 93 -6.16 -4.99 -8.88
C ILE A 93 -6.13 -3.70 -8.06
N GLU A 94 -6.15 -3.84 -6.76
CA GLU A 94 -5.92 -2.73 -5.85
C GLU A 94 -4.43 -2.59 -5.58
N ILE A 95 -3.92 -1.37 -5.78
CA ILE A 95 -2.60 -0.97 -5.33
C ILE A 95 -2.69 -0.05 -4.12
N GLY A 96 -1.73 -0.21 -3.21
CA GLY A 96 -1.62 0.62 -2.01
C GLY A 96 -0.17 0.73 -1.55
N TRP A 97 0.09 1.63 -0.63
CA TRP A 97 1.43 1.83 -0.07
C TRP A 97 1.36 2.43 1.32
N ARG A 98 2.39 2.16 2.08
CA ARG A 98 2.68 2.80 3.36
C ARG A 98 4.19 2.91 3.51
N LEU A 99 4.70 4.14 3.59
CA LEU A 99 6.12 4.40 3.74
C LEU A 99 6.42 5.06 5.09
N LYS A 100 7.59 4.76 5.64
CA LYS A 100 8.10 5.46 6.82
C LYS A 100 8.25 6.94 6.51
N LYS A 101 7.91 7.80 7.46
CA LYS A 101 7.84 9.26 7.30
C LYS A 101 9.11 9.86 6.69
N GLN A 102 10.29 9.38 7.11
CA GLN A 102 11.58 9.86 6.62
C GLN A 102 11.83 9.66 5.12
N TYR A 103 11.04 8.79 4.47
CA TYR A 103 11.16 8.52 3.03
C TYR A 103 10.10 9.23 2.18
N TRP A 104 9.20 10.01 2.81
CA TRP A 104 8.22 10.80 2.08
C TRP A 104 8.90 11.89 1.25
N GLY A 105 8.24 12.36 0.20
CA GLY A 105 8.74 13.44 -0.65
C GLY A 105 9.85 13.05 -1.64
N ASN A 106 10.37 11.82 -1.59
CA ASN A 106 11.47 11.35 -2.45
C ASN A 106 10.99 10.72 -3.77
N GLY A 107 9.68 10.65 -4.00
CA GLY A 107 9.10 10.05 -5.20
C GLY A 107 9.08 8.52 -5.19
N TYR A 108 9.44 7.85 -4.11
CA TYR A 108 9.48 6.39 -4.02
C TYR A 108 8.10 5.75 -4.23
N ALA A 109 7.05 6.30 -3.61
CA ALA A 109 5.69 5.80 -3.80
C ALA A 109 5.25 5.89 -5.26
N THR A 110 5.51 7.02 -5.93
CA THR A 110 5.18 7.20 -7.35
C THR A 110 5.93 6.23 -8.24
N GLU A 111 7.23 6.01 -7.99
CA GLU A 111 8.06 5.09 -8.78
C GLU A 111 7.51 3.67 -8.75
N VAL A 112 7.18 3.15 -7.56
CA VAL A 112 6.64 1.80 -7.43
C VAL A 112 5.19 1.72 -7.93
N ALA A 113 4.33 2.67 -7.58
CA ALA A 113 2.93 2.69 -8.02
C ALA A 113 2.82 2.68 -9.55
N THR A 114 3.67 3.43 -10.26
CA THR A 114 3.71 3.43 -11.73
C THR A 114 4.01 2.03 -12.28
N ILE A 115 5.03 1.37 -11.74
CA ILE A 115 5.41 0.00 -12.16
C ILE A 115 4.29 -1.01 -11.87
N LEU A 116 3.64 -0.91 -10.70
CA LEU A 116 2.52 -1.79 -10.36
C LEU A 116 1.32 -1.55 -11.27
N CYS A 117 1.01 -0.30 -11.62
CA CYS A 117 -0.02 0.02 -12.60
C CYS A 117 0.28 -0.62 -13.96
N ASP A 118 1.49 -0.42 -14.48
CA ASP A 118 1.89 -0.97 -15.77
C ASP A 118 1.88 -2.51 -15.78
N LEU A 119 2.27 -3.13 -14.66
CA LEU A 119 2.22 -4.58 -14.50
C LEU A 119 0.77 -5.10 -14.57
N GLY A 120 -0.14 -4.50 -13.81
CA GLY A 120 -1.54 -4.94 -13.80
C GLY A 120 -2.24 -4.70 -15.14
N ILE A 121 -1.94 -3.59 -15.83
CA ILE A 121 -2.46 -3.34 -17.17
C ILE A 121 -1.95 -4.39 -18.16
N LYS A 122 -0.68 -4.78 -18.10
CA LYS A 122 -0.14 -5.88 -18.92
C LYS A 122 -0.81 -7.22 -18.65
N MET A 123 -1.37 -7.41 -17.45
CA MET A 123 -2.18 -8.57 -17.08
C MET A 123 -3.65 -8.45 -17.57
N GLY A 124 -4.01 -7.38 -18.27
CA GLY A 124 -5.37 -7.11 -18.72
C GLY A 124 -6.33 -6.69 -17.61
N LYS A 125 -5.81 -6.14 -16.51
CA LYS A 125 -6.59 -5.75 -15.33
C LYS A 125 -6.77 -4.24 -15.23
N THR A 126 -7.90 -3.81 -14.68
CA THR A 126 -8.10 -2.43 -14.21
C THR A 126 -7.34 -2.23 -12.90
N ILE A 127 -6.69 -1.10 -12.75
CA ILE A 127 -5.99 -0.76 -11.51
C ILE A 127 -6.83 0.24 -10.72
N VAL A 128 -7.00 -0.04 -9.43
CA VAL A 128 -7.71 0.83 -8.50
C VAL A 128 -6.81 1.19 -7.31
N ALA A 129 -7.02 2.36 -6.76
CA ALA A 129 -6.41 2.80 -5.51
C ALA A 129 -7.40 3.66 -4.72
N ARG A 130 -7.33 3.58 -3.40
CA ARG A 130 -8.21 4.30 -2.48
C ARG A 130 -7.40 5.10 -1.46
N ALA A 131 -7.93 6.24 -1.05
CA ALA A 131 -7.37 7.03 0.06
C ALA A 131 -8.48 7.90 0.66
N MET A 132 -8.31 8.33 1.92
CA MET A 132 -9.11 9.43 2.45
C MET A 132 -8.90 10.69 1.58
N ILE A 133 -9.97 11.45 1.33
CA ILE A 133 -9.94 12.66 0.49
C ILE A 133 -8.91 13.70 0.98
N GLU A 134 -8.63 13.73 2.27
CA GLU A 134 -7.66 14.62 2.88
C GLU A 134 -6.20 14.16 2.69
N ASN A 135 -5.98 12.91 2.28
CA ASN A 135 -4.64 12.38 2.02
C ASN A 135 -4.10 12.82 0.65
N LEU A 136 -3.88 14.13 0.52
CA LEU A 136 -3.44 14.75 -0.72
C LEU A 136 -2.11 14.17 -1.23
N ALA A 137 -1.25 13.69 -0.33
CA ALA A 137 0.02 13.07 -0.72
C ALA A 137 -0.21 11.77 -1.50
N SER A 138 -1.09 10.88 -1.01
CA SER A 138 -1.45 9.65 -1.72
C SER A 138 -2.21 9.94 -3.02
N ILE A 139 -3.11 10.92 -3.04
CA ILE A 139 -3.83 11.34 -4.24
C ILE A 139 -2.86 11.79 -5.33
N ARG A 140 -1.86 12.61 -5.01
CA ARG A 140 -0.82 13.02 -5.97
C ARG A 140 -0.01 11.86 -6.51
N VAL A 141 0.25 10.83 -5.70
CA VAL A 141 0.91 9.60 -6.16
C VAL A 141 0.03 8.87 -7.16
N MET A 142 -1.26 8.70 -6.86
CA MET A 142 -2.24 8.08 -7.78
C MET A 142 -2.26 8.79 -9.13
N GLU A 143 -2.41 10.12 -9.13
CA GLU A 143 -2.44 10.94 -10.35
C GLU A 143 -1.15 10.82 -11.15
N LYS A 144 0.02 10.90 -10.50
CA LYS A 144 1.32 10.73 -11.16
C LYS A 144 1.55 9.34 -11.72
N ALA A 145 0.96 8.30 -11.11
CA ALA A 145 0.97 6.93 -11.63
C ALA A 145 -0.05 6.71 -12.76
N GLY A 146 -0.81 7.76 -13.14
CA GLY A 146 -1.74 7.74 -14.26
C GLY A 146 -3.14 7.28 -13.92
N LEU A 147 -3.47 7.11 -12.63
CA LEU A 147 -4.84 6.85 -12.21
C LEU A 147 -5.65 8.16 -12.28
N LYS A 148 -6.94 8.04 -12.56
CA LYS A 148 -7.88 9.15 -12.65
C LYS A 148 -8.95 9.00 -11.59
N PHE A 149 -9.42 10.13 -11.07
CA PHE A 149 -10.54 10.18 -10.14
C PHE A 149 -11.78 9.51 -10.73
N GLU A 150 -12.40 8.64 -9.96
CA GLU A 150 -13.63 7.95 -10.33
C GLU A 150 -14.81 8.41 -9.50
N LYS A 151 -14.71 8.33 -8.17
CA LYS A 151 -15.79 8.71 -7.25
C LYS A 151 -15.28 8.97 -5.83
N GLU A 152 -16.09 9.72 -5.07
CA GLU A 152 -16.06 9.72 -3.61
C GLU A 152 -17.01 8.64 -3.08
N PHE A 153 -16.68 8.07 -1.91
CA PHE A 153 -17.54 7.10 -1.23
C PHE A 153 -17.25 7.10 0.28
N TRP A 154 -18.22 6.64 1.04
CA TRP A 154 -18.03 6.40 2.47
C TRP A 154 -17.63 4.95 2.66
N GLY A 155 -16.38 4.72 3.02
CA GLY A 155 -15.87 3.38 3.27
C GLY A 155 -16.39 2.80 4.59
N ASP A 156 -16.39 1.49 4.69
CA ASP A 156 -16.80 0.77 5.92
C ASP A 156 -15.77 0.91 7.06
N TYR A 157 -14.65 1.57 6.79
CA TYR A 157 -13.49 1.54 7.69
C TYR A 157 -13.63 2.40 8.93
N ASP A 158 -14.33 3.52 8.84
CA ASP A 158 -14.60 4.34 10.02
C ASP A 158 -15.74 5.33 9.77
N PRO A 159 -16.94 5.04 10.26
CA PRO A 159 -18.05 5.99 10.23
C PRO A 159 -17.76 7.26 11.05
N HIS A 160 -16.65 7.33 11.78
CA HIS A 160 -16.26 8.45 12.63
C HIS A 160 -15.17 9.33 12.04
N SER A 161 -14.61 8.98 10.86
CA SER A 161 -13.54 9.77 10.23
C SER A 161 -14.03 11.19 9.83
N GLY A 162 -15.32 11.35 9.62
CA GLY A 162 -15.90 12.63 9.21
C GLY A 162 -15.59 13.03 7.76
N SER A 163 -14.84 12.20 7.02
CA SER A 163 -14.41 12.47 5.65
C SER A 163 -14.59 11.24 4.76
N PRO A 164 -15.02 11.43 3.50
CA PRO A 164 -15.12 10.33 2.54
C PRO A 164 -13.75 9.86 2.06
N ASP A 165 -13.75 8.67 1.51
CA ASP A 165 -12.65 8.17 0.69
C ASP A 165 -12.84 8.54 -0.78
N VAL A 166 -11.75 8.52 -1.52
CA VAL A 166 -11.75 8.67 -2.98
C VAL A 166 -11.24 7.40 -3.64
N LEU A 167 -11.87 7.04 -4.76
CA LEU A 167 -11.46 5.95 -5.63
C LEU A 167 -10.85 6.53 -6.90
N TYR A 168 -9.69 6.05 -7.27
CA TYR A 168 -8.99 6.34 -8.51
C TYR A 168 -8.82 5.06 -9.32
N LYS A 169 -8.89 5.17 -10.67
CA LYS A 169 -8.77 4.06 -11.62
C LYS A 169 -7.82 4.36 -12.77
N ARG A 170 -7.20 3.33 -13.28
CA ARG A 170 -6.43 3.33 -14.52
C ARG A 170 -6.66 2.05 -15.33
#